data_ae45a9be258cb903144cdc1569eada0d
#
_entry.id   ae45a9be258cb903144cdc1569eada0d
#
_cell.length_a   1.000
_cell.length_b   1.000
_cell.length_c   1.000
_cell.angle_alpha   90.00
_cell.angle_beta   90.00
_cell.angle_gamma   90.00
#
_symmetry.space_group_name_H-M   'P 1'
#
loop_
_entity.id
_entity.type
_entity.pdbx_description
1 polymer ?
#
loop_
_entity_poly.entity_id
_entity_poly.type
_entity_poly.pdbx_seq_one_letter_code
_entity_poly.pdbx_strand_id
1 'polypeptide(L)'
;MGKRGAKPQFTDVHCPNHDCKFYGISGEKNIIGNGTYQIKSRRVRKYICRECGRVFNDRTDTFFDNIRKDEAVVVSALKMVMKGMSIEAIADVLEIQSATVSNWLFRAAKQCEKVNDELMKDLNVSKVEMDELWVIIEKKLLLEQKMKLKMKEHGCG
;
A
#
# COMPACT_ATOMS: atom_id res chain seq x y z
N MET A 1 15.68 16.14 37.39
CA MET A 1 15.51 15.45 36.09
C MET A 1 14.66 14.23 36.29
N GLY A 2 13.40 14.22 35.77
CA GLY A 2 12.52 13.06 35.85
C GLY A 2 13.09 11.86 35.07
N LYS A 3 13.13 10.69 35.69
CA LYS A 3 13.52 9.45 35.01
C LYS A 3 12.50 9.18 33.90
N ARG A 4 12.97 9.06 32.63
CA ARG A 4 12.10 8.63 31.51
C ARG A 4 11.58 7.24 31.84
N GLY A 5 10.25 7.08 31.90
CA GLY A 5 9.61 5.79 32.07
C GLY A 5 9.98 4.81 30.95
N ALA A 6 9.66 3.53 31.13
CA ALA A 6 9.85 2.51 30.11
C ALA A 6 9.08 2.88 28.83
N LYS A 7 9.68 2.63 27.65
CA LYS A 7 8.99 2.84 26.38
C LYS A 7 7.79 1.90 26.30
N PRO A 8 6.62 2.38 25.80
CA PRO A 8 5.44 1.54 25.64
C PRO A 8 5.75 0.38 24.69
N GLN A 9 5.28 -0.81 25.07
CA GLN A 9 5.35 -2.02 24.25
C GLN A 9 4.03 -2.20 23.50
N PHE A 10 4.08 -2.81 22.32
CA PHE A 10 2.95 -3.07 21.46
C PHE A 10 2.91 -4.55 21.16
N THR A 11 1.77 -5.19 21.43
CA THR A 11 1.56 -6.62 21.26
C THR A 11 0.69 -6.94 20.03
N ASP A 12 0.04 -5.93 19.49
CA ASP A 12 -0.81 -5.96 18.30
C ASP A 12 -0.07 -5.68 16.99
N VAL A 13 1.23 -5.40 17.09
CA VAL A 13 2.09 -5.03 15.96
C VAL A 13 3.22 -6.05 15.82
N HIS A 14 3.51 -6.44 14.59
CA HIS A 14 4.61 -7.36 14.26
C HIS A 14 5.76 -6.65 13.54
N CYS A 15 6.91 -7.32 13.46
CA CYS A 15 8.05 -6.82 12.71
C CYS A 15 7.83 -7.05 11.19
N PRO A 16 7.98 -6.00 10.35
CA PRO A 16 7.83 -6.13 8.90
C PRO A 16 9.12 -6.56 8.18
N ASN A 17 10.19 -6.86 8.89
CA ASN A 17 11.44 -7.29 8.28
C ASN A 17 11.46 -8.79 8.06
N HIS A 18 11.48 -9.24 6.81
CA HIS A 18 11.49 -10.67 6.44
C HIS A 18 12.66 -11.45 7.02
N ASP A 19 13.81 -10.80 7.25
CA ASP A 19 15.00 -11.42 7.84
C ASP A 19 14.96 -11.48 9.36
N CYS A 20 13.90 -11.00 9.99
CA CYS A 20 13.75 -11.00 11.44
C CYS A 20 13.07 -12.28 11.90
N LYS A 21 13.58 -12.91 12.96
CA LYS A 21 12.94 -14.11 13.55
C LYS A 21 11.50 -13.87 14.03
N PHE A 22 11.14 -12.59 14.28
CA PHE A 22 9.77 -12.19 14.64
C PHE A 22 9.00 -11.56 13.48
N TYR A 23 9.37 -11.86 12.23
CA TYR A 23 8.61 -11.41 11.07
C TYR A 23 7.18 -11.95 11.12
N GLY A 24 6.20 -11.07 11.00
CA GLY A 24 4.78 -11.45 11.00
C GLY A 24 4.22 -11.94 12.35
N ILE A 25 5.06 -12.08 13.39
CA ILE A 25 4.64 -12.58 14.69
C ILE A 25 4.35 -11.41 15.63
N SER A 26 3.12 -11.37 16.15
CA SER A 26 2.68 -10.41 17.17
C SER A 26 2.69 -11.03 18.56
N GLY A 27 2.66 -10.20 19.62
CA GLY A 27 2.59 -10.67 21.01
C GLY A 27 3.93 -10.84 21.71
N GLU A 28 5.03 -10.89 21.00
CA GLU A 28 6.37 -11.21 21.52
C GLU A 28 7.07 -10.06 22.28
N LYS A 29 6.37 -8.94 22.50
CA LYS A 29 6.89 -7.75 23.23
C LYS A 29 8.22 -7.19 22.66
N ASN A 30 8.58 -7.58 21.46
CA ASN A 30 9.77 -7.14 20.74
C ASN A 30 9.58 -5.76 20.09
N ILE A 31 8.34 -5.26 19.99
CA ILE A 31 8.03 -3.97 19.39
C ILE A 31 7.83 -2.92 20.49
N ILE A 32 8.58 -1.83 20.37
CA ILE A 32 8.49 -0.67 21.28
C ILE A 32 8.22 0.60 20.51
N GLY A 33 7.60 1.57 21.20
CA GLY A 33 7.34 2.89 20.63
C GLY A 33 8.62 3.67 20.36
N ASN A 34 8.71 4.29 19.18
CA ASN A 34 9.81 5.16 18.75
C ASN A 34 9.33 6.58 18.42
N GLY A 35 8.36 7.08 19.19
CA GLY A 35 7.78 8.40 19.01
C GLY A 35 6.65 8.44 17.98
N THR A 36 6.22 9.64 17.66
CA THR A 36 5.18 9.94 16.69
C THR A 36 5.58 11.14 15.85
N TYR A 37 5.02 11.26 14.64
CA TYR A 37 5.10 12.46 13.83
C TYR A 37 3.73 12.82 13.26
N GLN A 38 3.55 14.09 12.93
CA GLN A 38 2.30 14.59 12.37
C GLN A 38 2.39 14.60 10.85
N ILE A 39 1.39 14.05 10.18
CA ILE A 39 1.07 14.32 8.79
C ILE A 39 -0.19 15.20 8.72
N LYS A 40 -0.54 15.71 7.55
CA LYS A 40 -1.66 16.68 7.42
C LYS A 40 -2.95 16.21 8.09
N SER A 41 -3.33 14.95 7.90
CA SER A 41 -4.61 14.39 8.34
C SER A 41 -4.55 13.65 9.67
N ARG A 42 -3.37 13.18 10.12
CA ARG A 42 -3.28 12.38 11.35
C ARG A 42 -1.88 12.31 11.94
N ARG A 43 -1.81 11.84 13.19
CA ARG A 43 -0.57 11.47 13.87
C ARG A 43 -0.20 10.03 13.53
N VAL A 44 1.01 9.83 13.02
CA VAL A 44 1.60 8.53 12.68
C VAL A 44 2.52 8.09 13.80
N ARG A 45 2.38 6.85 14.25
CA ARG A 45 3.23 6.26 15.28
C ARG A 45 4.39 5.54 14.64
N LYS A 46 5.58 5.71 15.25
CA LYS A 46 6.78 4.96 14.88
C LYS A 46 7.05 3.85 15.89
N TYR A 47 7.57 2.78 15.38
CA TYR A 47 7.96 1.59 16.12
C TYR A 47 9.42 1.25 15.86
N ILE A 48 10.01 0.47 16.74
CA ILE A 48 11.30 -0.18 16.54
C ILE A 48 11.22 -1.62 17.04
N CYS A 49 11.69 -2.55 16.23
CA CYS A 49 11.88 -3.94 16.65
C CYS A 49 13.19 -4.03 17.44
N ARG A 50 13.13 -4.56 18.67
CA ARG A 50 14.30 -4.75 19.53
C ARG A 50 15.27 -5.80 19.00
N GLU A 51 14.75 -6.76 18.25
CA GLU A 51 15.53 -7.87 17.73
C GLU A 51 16.42 -7.46 16.55
N CYS A 52 15.83 -6.90 15.50
CA CYS A 52 16.57 -6.55 14.29
C CYS A 52 16.87 -5.04 14.15
N GLY A 53 16.42 -4.20 15.08
CA GLY A 53 16.62 -2.75 15.04
C GLY A 53 15.81 -2.02 13.97
N ARG A 54 14.97 -2.72 13.16
CA ARG A 54 14.16 -2.10 12.12
C ARG A 54 13.21 -1.07 12.70
N VAL A 55 13.29 0.15 12.17
CA VAL A 55 12.32 1.23 12.46
C VAL A 55 11.26 1.22 11.38
N PHE A 56 10.00 1.28 11.77
CA PHE A 56 8.85 1.29 10.87
C PHE A 56 7.70 2.10 11.50
N ASN A 57 6.59 2.21 10.82
CA ASN A 57 5.42 2.96 11.30
C ASN A 57 4.12 2.18 11.03
N ASP A 58 3.00 2.71 11.52
CA ASP A 58 1.67 2.09 11.37
C ASP A 58 1.13 2.05 9.92
N ARG A 59 1.88 2.60 8.96
CA ARG A 59 1.55 2.56 7.52
C ARG A 59 2.46 1.61 6.74
N THR A 60 3.54 1.14 7.36
CA THR A 60 4.50 0.23 6.70
C THR A 60 3.78 -1.03 6.24
N ASP A 61 4.07 -1.47 5.02
CA ASP A 61 3.44 -2.59 4.30
C ASP A 61 1.95 -2.42 3.99
N THR A 62 1.37 -1.24 4.25
CA THR A 62 0.03 -0.91 3.81
C THR A 62 0.03 -0.20 2.46
N PHE A 63 -1.14 -0.11 1.83
CA PHE A 63 -1.33 0.69 0.63
C PHE A 63 -0.81 2.13 0.78
N PHE A 64 -0.98 2.74 1.96
CA PHE A 64 -0.61 4.13 2.24
C PHE A 64 0.86 4.34 2.61
N ASP A 65 1.68 3.29 2.62
CA ASP A 65 3.11 3.44 2.90
C ASP A 65 3.75 4.44 1.93
N ASN A 66 4.54 5.38 2.46
CA ASN A 66 5.20 6.45 1.69
C ASN A 66 4.28 7.36 0.83
N ILE A 67 2.97 7.31 0.97
CA ILE A 67 2.06 8.27 0.35
C ILE A 67 2.02 9.56 1.20
N ARG A 68 2.39 10.69 0.57
CA ARG A 68 2.45 12.01 1.24
C ARG A 68 1.14 12.81 1.16
N LYS A 69 0.29 12.50 0.18
CA LYS A 69 -1.03 13.14 0.02
C LYS A 69 -1.98 12.63 1.10
N ASP A 70 -2.99 13.44 1.37
CA ASP A 70 -4.06 13.07 2.30
C ASP A 70 -4.76 11.79 1.86
N GLU A 71 -5.03 10.90 2.80
CA GLU A 71 -5.67 9.61 2.53
C GLU A 71 -7.05 9.79 1.88
N ALA A 72 -7.81 10.83 2.27
CA ALA A 72 -9.10 11.13 1.68
C ALA A 72 -9.01 11.46 0.19
N VAL A 73 -7.98 12.21 -0.22
CA VAL A 73 -7.74 12.54 -1.63
C VAL A 73 -7.41 11.28 -2.43
N VAL A 74 -6.56 10.41 -1.88
CA VAL A 74 -6.17 9.15 -2.53
C VAL A 74 -7.38 8.23 -2.70
N VAL A 75 -8.18 8.07 -1.64
CA VAL A 75 -9.42 7.27 -1.68
C VAL A 75 -10.41 7.84 -2.67
N SER A 76 -10.55 9.18 -2.75
CA SER A 76 -11.42 9.83 -3.73
C SER A 76 -10.96 9.56 -5.15
N ALA A 77 -9.65 9.62 -5.42
CA ALA A 77 -9.10 9.26 -6.73
C ALA A 77 -9.45 7.83 -7.14
N LEU A 78 -9.27 6.86 -6.22
CA LEU A 78 -9.62 5.47 -6.48
C LEU A 78 -11.11 5.28 -6.76
N LYS A 79 -11.98 5.97 -5.99
CA LYS A 79 -13.43 5.95 -6.23
C LYS A 79 -13.82 6.52 -7.60
N MET A 80 -13.15 7.60 -8.05
CA MET A 80 -13.38 8.19 -9.37
C MET A 80 -12.99 7.22 -10.49
N VAL A 81 -11.88 6.49 -10.34
CA VAL A 81 -11.50 5.43 -11.29
C VAL A 81 -12.56 4.34 -11.36
N MET A 82 -13.07 3.88 -10.21
CA MET A 82 -14.15 2.87 -10.16
C MET A 82 -15.45 3.36 -10.81
N LYS A 83 -15.66 4.68 -10.88
CA LYS A 83 -16.77 5.32 -11.59
C LYS A 83 -16.50 5.50 -13.10
N GLY A 84 -15.37 5.04 -13.60
CA GLY A 84 -15.01 5.08 -15.02
C GLY A 84 -14.34 6.37 -15.48
N MET A 85 -13.97 7.29 -14.57
CA MET A 85 -13.22 8.48 -14.96
C MET A 85 -11.82 8.13 -15.47
N SER A 86 -11.33 8.86 -16.46
CA SER A 86 -9.97 8.69 -16.96
C SER A 86 -8.95 9.22 -15.95
N ILE A 87 -7.72 8.70 -16.03
CA ILE A 87 -6.63 9.12 -15.15
C ILE A 87 -6.34 10.62 -15.31
N GLU A 88 -6.39 11.12 -16.54
CA GLU A 88 -6.18 12.53 -16.88
C GLU A 88 -7.27 13.41 -16.26
N ALA A 89 -8.55 13.01 -16.38
CA ALA A 89 -9.66 13.75 -15.77
C ALA A 89 -9.56 13.80 -14.24
N ILE A 90 -9.13 12.69 -13.61
CA ILE A 90 -8.92 12.65 -12.15
C ILE A 90 -7.75 13.53 -11.75
N ALA A 91 -6.68 13.51 -12.52
CA ALA A 91 -5.49 14.34 -12.27
C ALA A 91 -5.82 15.84 -12.35
N ASP A 92 -6.64 16.23 -13.33
CA ASP A 92 -7.14 17.58 -13.50
C ASP A 92 -8.04 18.01 -12.32
N VAL A 93 -9.05 17.22 -11.99
CA VAL A 93 -9.98 17.51 -10.87
C VAL A 93 -9.27 17.63 -9.52
N LEU A 94 -8.25 16.81 -9.28
CA LEU A 94 -7.52 16.79 -8.00
C LEU A 94 -6.27 17.67 -7.98
N GLU A 95 -5.99 18.39 -9.08
CA GLU A 95 -4.80 19.24 -9.25
C GLU A 95 -3.49 18.50 -8.92
N ILE A 96 -3.34 17.31 -9.50
CA ILE A 96 -2.17 16.43 -9.32
C ILE A 96 -1.70 15.89 -10.67
N GLN A 97 -0.49 15.37 -10.72
CA GLN A 97 0.03 14.72 -11.92
C GLN A 97 -0.66 13.38 -12.20
N SER A 98 -0.97 13.08 -13.45
CA SER A 98 -1.54 11.80 -13.89
C SER A 98 -0.68 10.60 -13.50
N ALA A 99 0.65 10.75 -13.55
CA ALA A 99 1.60 9.75 -13.07
C ALA A 99 1.40 9.39 -11.57
N THR A 100 0.98 10.36 -10.76
CA THR A 100 0.67 10.13 -9.33
C THR A 100 -0.58 9.26 -9.19
N VAL A 101 -1.63 9.55 -9.96
CA VAL A 101 -2.87 8.74 -9.97
C VAL A 101 -2.57 7.32 -10.45
N SER A 102 -1.82 7.18 -11.54
CA SER A 102 -1.39 5.87 -12.06
C SER A 102 -0.61 5.06 -11.03
N ASN A 103 0.30 5.69 -10.29
CA ASN A 103 1.06 5.04 -9.23
C ASN A 103 0.15 4.56 -8.09
N TRP A 104 -0.84 5.35 -7.68
CA TRP A 104 -1.80 4.92 -6.66
C TRP A 104 -2.64 3.74 -7.12
N LEU A 105 -3.07 3.73 -8.38
CA LEU A 105 -3.79 2.61 -8.97
C LEU A 105 -2.95 1.33 -8.99
N PHE A 106 -1.71 1.43 -9.45
CA PHE A 106 -0.79 0.30 -9.46
C PHE A 106 -0.58 -0.28 -8.06
N ARG A 107 -0.40 0.59 -7.06
CA ARG A 107 -0.25 0.16 -5.67
C ARG A 107 -1.52 -0.46 -5.10
N ALA A 108 -2.70 0.08 -5.45
CA ALA A 108 -3.98 -0.50 -5.06
C ALA A 108 -4.16 -1.89 -5.66
N ALA A 109 -3.87 -2.07 -6.94
CA ALA A 109 -3.92 -3.36 -7.60
C ALA A 109 -2.99 -4.39 -6.93
N LYS A 110 -1.74 -4.00 -6.65
CA LYS A 110 -0.79 -4.86 -5.94
C LYS A 110 -1.24 -5.23 -4.52
N GLN A 111 -1.91 -4.32 -3.82
CA GLN A 111 -2.46 -4.62 -2.50
C GLN A 111 -3.66 -5.56 -2.58
N CYS A 112 -4.54 -5.37 -3.56
CA CYS A 112 -5.66 -6.29 -3.82
C CYS A 112 -5.17 -7.69 -4.16
N GLU A 113 -4.12 -7.82 -4.98
CA GLU A 113 -3.47 -9.09 -5.31
C GLU A 113 -3.01 -9.82 -4.04
N LYS A 114 -2.27 -9.16 -3.15
CA LYS A 114 -1.84 -9.74 -1.87
C LYS A 114 -3.00 -10.21 -1.00
N VAL A 115 -4.06 -9.39 -0.90
CA VAL A 115 -5.26 -9.74 -0.12
C VAL A 115 -5.97 -10.93 -0.75
N ASN A 116 -6.09 -10.95 -2.07
CA ASN A 116 -6.70 -12.06 -2.80
C ASN A 116 -5.92 -13.37 -2.60
N ASP A 117 -4.60 -13.32 -2.73
CA ASP A 117 -3.73 -14.48 -2.49
C ASP A 117 -3.91 -15.03 -1.08
N GLU A 118 -4.04 -14.16 -0.08
CA GLU A 118 -4.27 -14.59 1.31
C GLU A 118 -5.66 -15.21 1.50
N LEU A 119 -6.70 -14.61 0.91
CA LEU A 119 -8.06 -15.12 0.98
C LEU A 119 -8.25 -16.44 0.22
N MET A 120 -7.46 -16.67 -0.82
CA MET A 120 -7.56 -17.84 -1.68
C MET A 120 -6.72 -19.04 -1.20
N LYS A 121 -5.82 -18.85 -0.23
CA LYS A 121 -4.90 -19.90 0.25
C LYS A 121 -5.59 -21.20 0.70
N ASP A 122 -6.76 -21.09 1.32
CA ASP A 122 -7.48 -22.21 1.91
C ASP A 122 -8.77 -22.57 1.15
N LEU A 123 -9.00 -21.93 -0.01
CA LEU A 123 -10.20 -22.17 -0.80
C LEU A 123 -10.01 -23.38 -1.72
N ASN A 124 -10.59 -24.52 -1.32
CA ASN A 124 -10.69 -25.69 -2.18
C ASN A 124 -11.94 -25.59 -3.07
N VAL A 125 -11.86 -24.74 -4.10
CA VAL A 125 -12.98 -24.49 -5.04
C VAL A 125 -12.75 -25.20 -6.35
N SER A 126 -13.73 -26.00 -6.77
CA SER A 126 -13.73 -26.72 -8.02
C SER A 126 -14.04 -25.79 -9.24
N LYS A 127 -14.59 -24.61 -9.01
CA LYS A 127 -14.93 -23.62 -10.01
C LYS A 127 -14.84 -22.21 -9.42
N VAL A 128 -14.03 -21.35 -10.03
CA VAL A 128 -13.96 -19.93 -9.69
C VAL A 128 -14.74 -19.15 -10.72
N GLU A 129 -15.79 -18.48 -10.30
CA GLU A 129 -16.45 -17.46 -11.10
C GLU A 129 -15.71 -16.13 -10.91
N MET A 130 -15.02 -15.69 -11.96
CA MET A 130 -14.37 -14.38 -11.93
C MET A 130 -15.40 -13.32 -12.32
N ASP A 131 -15.60 -12.35 -11.44
CA ASP A 131 -16.44 -11.20 -11.69
C ASP A 131 -15.85 -10.30 -12.79
N GLU A 132 -16.71 -9.62 -13.56
CA GLU A 132 -16.32 -8.73 -14.67
C GLU A 132 -15.32 -7.64 -14.29
N LEU A 133 -15.24 -7.29 -13.00
CA LEU A 133 -14.28 -6.31 -12.47
C LEU A 133 -12.82 -6.74 -12.72
N TRP A 134 -12.50 -8.02 -12.60
CA TRP A 134 -11.17 -8.57 -12.88
C TRP A 134 -10.77 -8.40 -14.35
N VAL A 135 -11.72 -8.62 -15.25
CA VAL A 135 -11.50 -8.49 -16.69
C VAL A 135 -11.18 -7.04 -17.10
N ILE A 136 -11.77 -6.06 -16.41
CA ILE A 136 -11.51 -4.64 -16.68
C ILE A 136 -10.11 -4.23 -16.20
N ILE A 137 -9.69 -4.71 -15.03
CA ILE A 137 -8.35 -4.41 -14.46
C ILE A 137 -7.27 -5.06 -15.31
N GLU A 138 -7.42 -6.33 -15.66
CA GLU A 138 -6.46 -7.08 -16.49
C GLU A 138 -6.33 -6.48 -17.90
N LYS A 139 -7.45 -6.13 -18.56
CA LYS A 139 -7.43 -5.45 -19.86
C LYS A 139 -6.73 -4.09 -19.81
N LYS A 140 -6.95 -3.28 -18.76
CA LYS A 140 -6.26 -1.99 -18.62
C LYS A 140 -4.76 -2.17 -18.39
N LEU A 141 -4.33 -3.12 -17.55
CA LEU A 141 -2.92 -3.42 -17.32
C LEU A 141 -2.21 -3.95 -18.60
N LEU A 142 -2.88 -4.82 -19.34
CA LEU A 142 -2.36 -5.32 -20.62
C LEU A 142 -2.26 -4.24 -21.70
N LEU A 143 -3.19 -3.29 -21.74
CA LEU A 143 -3.15 -2.14 -22.63
C LEU A 143 -2.00 -1.19 -22.29
N GLU A 144 -1.76 -0.93 -21.02
CA GLU A 144 -0.63 -0.09 -20.57
C GLU A 144 0.73 -0.76 -20.84
N GLN A 145 0.83 -2.08 -20.66
CA GLN A 145 2.05 -2.83 -21.03
C GLN A 145 2.30 -2.79 -22.54
N LYS A 146 1.26 -2.97 -23.35
CA LYS A 146 1.36 -2.86 -24.83
C LYS A 146 1.73 -1.45 -25.29
N MET A 147 1.23 -0.41 -24.62
CA MET A 147 1.63 0.97 -24.93
C MET A 147 3.08 1.25 -24.55
N LYS A 148 3.54 0.78 -23.39
CA LYS A 148 4.96 0.91 -22.97
C LYS A 148 5.92 0.16 -23.90
N LEU A 149 5.52 -1.00 -24.42
CA LEU A 149 6.31 -1.75 -25.41
C LEU A 149 6.37 -1.00 -26.75
N LYS A 150 5.25 -0.48 -27.26
CA LYS A 150 5.22 0.35 -28.48
C LYS A 150 6.04 1.63 -28.38
N MET A 151 6.04 2.29 -27.22
CA MET A 151 6.86 3.49 -27.00
C MET A 151 8.37 3.17 -26.97
N LYS A 152 8.76 1.96 -26.54
CA LYS A 152 10.17 1.50 -26.62
C LYS A 152 10.60 1.16 -28.05
N GLU A 153 9.72 0.67 -28.89
CA GLU A 153 10.01 0.34 -30.29
C GLU A 153 10.10 1.58 -31.20
N HIS A 154 9.47 2.69 -30.86
CA HIS A 154 9.47 3.93 -31.64
C HIS A 154 10.42 5.01 -31.09
N GLY A 155 11.19 4.71 -30.05
CA GLY A 155 12.13 5.62 -29.39
C GLY A 155 13.61 5.46 -29.78
N CYS A 156 13.90 4.79 -30.89
CA CYS A 156 15.23 4.78 -31.51
C CYS A 156 15.17 5.54 -32.84
N GLY A 157 15.43 6.85 -32.77
CA GLY A 157 15.70 7.76 -33.87
C GLY A 157 16.36 8.98 -33.32
#